data_a8bcef6f28e07485b3e5c2fb0d5bbc27
#
_entry.id   a8bcef6f28e07485b3e5c2fb0d5bbc27
#
_cell.length_a   1.000
_cell.length_b   1.000
_cell.length_c   1.000
_cell.angle_alpha   90.00
_cell.angle_beta   90.00
_cell.angle_gamma   90.00
#
_symmetry.space_group_name_H-M   'P 1'
#
loop_
_entity.id
_entity.type
_entity.pdbx_description
1 polymer ?
#
loop_
_entity_poly.entity_id
_entity_poly.type
_entity_poly.pdbx_seq_one_letter_code
_entity_poly.pdbx_strand_id
1 'polypeptide(L)'
;MIMKTLYEGILSDVEDTLSKSDADIEKHLIIEKLLDKEAYYFPAAFGPRAKTPDELFTIYKKGKQWIVDVNDQLTYYGKWENVTDGSFKFGTVDGAFVLSCKDTKFKSFKYGPKRVFGDLDMYDCDGVKNLRYCPEQVADDFYLLCTQVETLKWLPRYIGGNFNCNDNKKLTSINNCGKCNVAGAVQLRNNGFKSSRQVLLDSNLDVEWMQGCLYDD
;
A
#
# COMPACT_ATOMS: atom_id res chain seq x y z
N MET A 1 47.65 5.71 -7.40
CA MET A 1 46.96 4.47 -7.01
C MET A 1 45.44 4.69 -6.95
N ILE A 2 44.93 5.69 -6.26
CA ILE A 2 43.48 5.97 -6.09
C ILE A 2 42.74 6.24 -7.44
N MET A 3 43.34 7.02 -8.36
CA MET A 3 42.74 7.30 -9.65
C MET A 3 42.59 6.08 -10.57
N LYS A 4 43.51 5.13 -10.50
CA LYS A 4 43.48 3.89 -11.29
C LYS A 4 42.33 2.98 -10.84
N THR A 5 42.14 2.86 -9.53
CA THR A 5 41.06 2.05 -8.94
C THR A 5 39.66 2.66 -9.23
N LEU A 6 39.58 3.99 -9.23
CA LEU A 6 38.34 4.68 -9.59
C LEU A 6 37.98 4.48 -11.09
N TYR A 7 38.97 4.53 -11.95
CA TYR A 7 38.79 4.36 -13.39
C TYR A 7 38.43 2.91 -13.76
N GLU A 8 39.05 1.91 -13.07
CA GLU A 8 38.72 0.51 -13.23
C GLU A 8 37.31 0.20 -12.71
N GLY A 9 36.84 0.84 -11.62
CA GLY A 9 35.48 0.75 -11.14
C GLY A 9 34.46 1.32 -12.14
N ILE A 10 34.71 2.51 -12.68
CA ILE A 10 33.84 3.13 -13.69
C ILE A 10 33.78 2.30 -14.98
N LEU A 11 34.91 1.75 -15.43
CA LEU A 11 34.94 0.88 -16.62
C LEU A 11 34.17 -0.44 -16.39
N SER A 12 34.28 -1.04 -15.22
CA SER A 12 33.52 -2.23 -14.84
C SER A 12 32.03 -1.94 -14.86
N ASP A 13 31.62 -0.82 -14.29
CA ASP A 13 30.18 -0.41 -14.25
C ASP A 13 29.66 -0.09 -15.67
N VAL A 14 30.47 0.49 -16.54
CA VAL A 14 30.11 0.78 -17.94
C VAL A 14 30.03 -0.52 -18.75
N GLU A 15 30.99 -1.44 -18.60
CA GLU A 15 30.98 -2.74 -19.30
C GLU A 15 29.78 -3.58 -18.86
N ASP A 16 29.45 -3.59 -17.57
CA ASP A 16 28.26 -4.27 -17.02
C ASP A 16 26.96 -3.68 -17.56
N THR A 17 26.91 -2.35 -17.73
CA THR A 17 25.75 -1.65 -18.31
C THR A 17 25.59 -1.94 -19.79
N LEU A 18 26.69 -1.97 -20.56
CA LEU A 18 26.67 -2.27 -21.99
C LEU A 18 26.33 -3.74 -22.32
N SER A 19 26.47 -4.65 -21.37
CA SER A 19 26.14 -6.06 -21.54
C SER A 19 24.69 -6.40 -21.21
N LYS A 20 23.96 -5.48 -20.56
CA LYS A 20 22.56 -5.69 -20.14
C LYS A 20 21.59 -5.39 -21.27
N SER A 21 20.54 -6.19 -21.38
CA SER A 21 19.43 -5.87 -22.27
C SER A 21 18.69 -4.60 -21.80
N ASP A 22 17.96 -3.92 -22.69
CA ASP A 22 17.13 -2.77 -22.30
C ASP A 22 16.16 -3.11 -21.17
N ALA A 23 15.66 -4.36 -21.13
CA ALA A 23 14.79 -4.83 -20.06
C ALA A 23 15.50 -4.97 -18.71
N ASP A 24 16.77 -5.38 -18.70
CA ASP A 24 17.57 -5.48 -17.48
C ASP A 24 17.90 -4.08 -16.93
N ILE A 25 18.17 -3.11 -17.81
CA ILE A 25 18.39 -1.72 -17.43
C ILE A 25 17.10 -1.14 -16.81
N GLU A 26 15.94 -1.33 -17.45
CA GLU A 26 14.66 -0.88 -16.92
C GLU A 26 14.37 -1.52 -15.55
N LYS A 27 14.61 -2.81 -15.38
CA LYS A 27 14.45 -3.53 -14.12
C LYS A 27 15.37 -2.98 -13.02
N HIS A 28 16.62 -2.70 -13.35
CA HIS A 28 17.58 -2.11 -12.42
C HIS A 28 17.13 -0.73 -11.93
N LEU A 29 16.68 0.13 -12.82
CA LEU A 29 16.16 1.46 -12.46
C LEU A 29 14.90 1.36 -11.55
N ILE A 30 14.08 0.34 -11.72
CA ILE A 30 12.95 0.10 -10.83
C ILE A 30 13.45 -0.30 -9.44
N ILE A 31 14.44 -1.19 -9.35
CA ILE A 31 15.04 -1.61 -8.08
C ILE A 31 15.66 -0.40 -7.35
N GLU A 32 16.40 0.45 -8.03
CA GLU A 32 16.97 1.67 -7.43
C GLU A 32 15.88 2.57 -6.84
N LYS A 33 14.76 2.77 -7.55
CA LYS A 33 13.61 3.52 -7.03
C LYS A 33 12.99 2.87 -5.80
N LEU A 34 12.86 1.54 -5.78
CA LEU A 34 12.30 0.79 -4.66
C LEU A 34 13.21 0.82 -3.43
N LEU A 35 14.52 0.88 -3.62
CA LEU A 35 15.50 0.94 -2.54
C LEU A 35 15.75 2.38 -2.03
N ASP A 36 15.05 3.39 -2.57
CA ASP A 36 15.09 4.74 -2.02
C ASP A 36 14.52 4.76 -0.59
N LYS A 37 15.42 4.89 0.39
CA LYS A 37 15.10 4.85 1.82
C LYS A 37 14.24 6.01 2.30
N GLU A 38 14.16 7.10 1.54
CA GLU A 38 13.27 8.22 1.86
C GLU A 38 11.83 7.94 1.43
N ALA A 39 11.63 7.00 0.49
CA ALA A 39 10.32 6.63 0.00
C ALA A 39 9.79 5.33 0.60
N TYR A 40 10.66 4.33 0.79
CA TYR A 40 10.25 2.98 1.18
C TYR A 40 11.08 2.40 2.31
N TYR A 41 10.44 1.59 3.11
CA TYR A 41 11.09 0.76 4.10
C TYR A 41 10.65 -0.69 3.94
N PHE A 42 11.63 -1.55 3.76
CA PHE A 42 11.46 -3.00 3.74
C PHE A 42 12.18 -3.56 4.97
N PRO A 43 11.47 -3.98 6.01
CA PRO A 43 12.11 -4.49 7.23
C PRO A 43 13.11 -5.62 6.92
N ALA A 44 12.77 -6.48 5.98
CA ALA A 44 13.62 -7.59 5.58
C ALA A 44 14.89 -7.19 4.79
N ALA A 45 15.03 -5.94 4.35
CA ALA A 45 16.25 -5.45 3.68
C ALA A 45 17.38 -5.08 4.68
N PHE A 46 17.10 -5.15 5.99
CA PHE A 46 18.05 -4.71 7.02
C PHE A 46 18.30 -5.81 8.06
N GLY A 47 19.48 -5.78 8.66
CA GLY A 47 19.89 -6.70 9.71
C GLY A 47 20.80 -7.84 9.23
N PRO A 48 21.17 -8.77 10.12
CA PRO A 48 22.15 -9.81 9.83
C PRO A 48 21.67 -10.89 8.83
N ARG A 49 20.39 -10.88 8.48
CA ARG A 49 19.77 -11.74 7.45
C ARG A 49 19.01 -10.90 6.43
N ALA A 50 19.59 -9.77 6.04
CA ALA A 50 18.99 -8.89 5.06
C ALA A 50 18.76 -9.64 3.74
N LYS A 51 17.55 -9.57 3.22
CA LYS A 51 17.18 -10.12 1.90
C LYS A 51 17.76 -9.24 0.79
N THR A 52 18.18 -9.89 -0.27
CA THR A 52 18.59 -9.21 -1.51
C THR A 52 17.39 -8.63 -2.25
N PRO A 53 17.58 -7.69 -3.20
CA PRO A 53 16.46 -7.18 -4.02
C PRO A 53 15.70 -8.29 -4.76
N ASP A 54 16.36 -9.32 -5.24
CA ASP A 54 15.72 -10.44 -5.94
C ASP A 54 14.90 -11.34 -5.00
N GLU A 55 15.22 -11.36 -3.70
CA GLU A 55 14.41 -12.02 -2.67
C GLU A 55 13.24 -11.17 -2.22
N LEU A 56 13.37 -9.83 -2.27
CA LEU A 56 12.33 -8.89 -1.85
C LEU A 56 11.31 -8.63 -2.96
N PHE A 57 11.72 -8.68 -4.22
CA PHE A 57 10.87 -8.27 -5.34
C PHE A 57 10.84 -9.31 -6.44
N THR A 58 9.64 -9.60 -6.92
CA THR A 58 9.43 -10.27 -8.20
C THR A 58 9.01 -9.23 -9.23
N ILE A 59 9.89 -8.91 -10.20
CA ILE A 59 9.70 -7.83 -11.17
C ILE A 59 9.54 -8.46 -12.57
N TYR A 60 8.39 -8.19 -13.21
CA TYR A 60 8.06 -8.75 -14.53
C TYR A 60 7.23 -7.78 -15.37
N LYS A 61 7.20 -7.99 -16.69
CA LYS A 61 6.34 -7.24 -17.61
C LYS A 61 5.00 -7.94 -17.83
N LYS A 62 3.92 -7.14 -17.81
CA LYS A 62 2.60 -7.55 -18.27
C LYS A 62 2.16 -6.59 -19.38
N GLY A 63 2.34 -7.03 -20.62
CA GLY A 63 2.25 -6.13 -21.78
C GLY A 63 3.36 -5.09 -21.75
N LYS A 64 2.98 -3.80 -21.80
CA LYS A 64 3.93 -2.67 -21.72
C LYS A 64 4.21 -2.19 -20.31
N GLN A 65 3.55 -2.76 -19.30
CA GLN A 65 3.63 -2.32 -17.91
C GLN A 65 4.54 -3.22 -17.09
N TRP A 66 5.48 -2.65 -16.36
CA TRP A 66 6.21 -3.33 -15.32
C TRP A 66 5.33 -3.54 -14.09
N ILE A 67 5.40 -4.72 -13.51
CA ILE A 67 4.72 -5.12 -12.28
C ILE A 67 5.78 -5.51 -11.27
N VAL A 68 5.56 -5.08 -10.04
CA VAL A 68 6.40 -5.42 -8.88
C VAL A 68 5.54 -6.11 -7.85
N ASP A 69 5.79 -7.38 -7.60
CA ASP A 69 5.28 -8.08 -6.43
C ASP A 69 6.32 -7.96 -5.31
N VAL A 70 5.88 -7.63 -4.11
CA VAL A 70 6.72 -7.50 -2.92
C VAL A 70 6.57 -8.77 -2.10
N ASN A 71 7.66 -9.51 -1.91
CA ASN A 71 7.69 -10.82 -1.25
C ASN A 71 7.88 -10.67 0.29
N ASP A 72 7.45 -9.55 0.85
CA ASP A 72 7.53 -9.25 2.29
C ASP A 72 6.65 -8.03 2.63
N GLN A 73 6.79 -7.51 3.84
CA GLN A 73 6.16 -6.26 4.26
C GLN A 73 6.73 -5.07 3.48
N LEU A 74 5.83 -4.16 3.09
CA LEU A 74 6.16 -2.87 2.50
C LEU A 74 5.66 -1.76 3.42
N THR A 75 6.56 -0.91 3.91
CA THR A 75 6.20 0.35 4.56
C THR A 75 6.57 1.52 3.65
N TYR A 76 5.63 2.40 3.42
CA TYR A 76 5.81 3.58 2.59
C TYR A 76 5.75 4.86 3.45
N TYR A 77 6.81 5.68 3.38
CA TYR A 77 6.93 6.94 4.11
C TYR A 77 6.98 8.18 3.21
N GLY A 78 7.21 7.97 1.93
CA GLY A 78 7.58 9.03 1.01
C GLY A 78 6.42 9.71 0.30
N LYS A 79 6.75 10.51 -0.70
CA LYS A 79 5.79 11.10 -1.61
C LYS A 79 5.34 10.05 -2.63
N TRP A 80 4.15 9.51 -2.47
CA TRP A 80 3.57 8.53 -3.40
C TRP A 80 3.64 8.97 -4.88
N GLU A 81 3.71 10.27 -5.12
CA GLU A 81 3.90 10.83 -6.45
C GLU A 81 5.22 10.37 -7.11
N ASN A 82 6.26 10.10 -6.33
CA ASN A 82 7.55 9.61 -6.83
C ASN A 82 7.49 8.15 -7.29
N VAL A 83 6.53 7.37 -6.78
CA VAL A 83 6.30 5.97 -7.16
C VAL A 83 5.42 5.87 -8.40
N THR A 84 4.59 6.88 -8.61
CA THR A 84 3.47 6.85 -9.55
C THR A 84 3.78 7.58 -10.86
N ASP A 85 5.05 7.71 -11.22
CA ASP A 85 5.45 8.20 -12.54
C ASP A 85 5.00 7.26 -13.68
N GLY A 86 4.44 6.11 -13.33
CA GLY A 86 3.93 5.12 -14.26
C GLY A 86 4.98 4.13 -14.76
N SER A 87 6.24 4.22 -14.29
CA SER A 87 7.30 3.30 -14.67
C SER A 87 6.99 1.86 -14.27
N PHE A 88 6.32 1.67 -13.15
CA PHE A 88 5.83 0.37 -12.70
C PHE A 88 4.52 0.48 -11.91
N LYS A 89 3.92 -0.68 -11.58
CA LYS A 89 2.79 -0.84 -10.64
C LYS A 89 3.12 -1.91 -9.65
N PHE A 90 2.63 -1.77 -8.41
CA PHE A 90 2.61 -2.89 -7.50
C PHE A 90 1.54 -3.90 -7.93
N GLY A 91 1.87 -5.18 -7.89
CA GLY A 91 0.95 -6.30 -8.12
C GLY A 91 0.39 -6.81 -6.79
N THR A 92 1.24 -7.48 -6.01
CA THR A 92 0.91 -8.04 -4.70
C THR A 92 1.91 -7.58 -3.64
N VAL A 93 1.50 -7.66 -2.37
CA VAL A 93 2.38 -7.54 -1.20
C VAL A 93 2.10 -8.76 -0.32
N ASP A 94 3.11 -9.60 -0.08
CA ASP A 94 2.94 -10.85 0.68
C ASP A 94 2.83 -10.63 2.19
N GLY A 95 3.33 -9.52 2.70
CA GLY A 95 3.19 -9.10 4.09
C GLY A 95 2.24 -7.92 4.24
N ALA A 96 2.41 -7.16 5.33
CA ALA A 96 1.65 -5.94 5.56
C ALA A 96 2.04 -4.83 4.57
N PHE A 97 1.06 -4.03 4.19
CA PHE A 97 1.27 -2.79 3.45
C PHE A 97 0.91 -1.60 4.32
N VAL A 98 1.94 -0.94 4.82
CA VAL A 98 1.83 0.18 5.77
C VAL A 98 2.05 1.50 5.05
N LEU A 99 1.07 2.40 5.14
CA LEU A 99 1.14 3.76 4.59
C LEU A 99 1.21 4.74 5.76
N SER A 100 2.38 5.30 6.01
CA SER A 100 2.58 6.37 6.98
C SER A 100 2.60 7.71 6.25
N CYS A 101 1.46 8.40 6.24
CA CYS A 101 1.21 9.53 5.34
C CYS A 101 1.20 10.89 6.03
N LYS A 102 1.67 10.99 7.29
CA LYS A 102 1.54 12.20 8.11
C LYS A 102 1.97 13.51 7.46
N ASP A 103 2.95 13.45 6.56
CA ASP A 103 3.46 14.62 5.81
C ASP A 103 3.40 14.40 4.29
N THR A 104 2.70 13.36 3.84
CA THR A 104 2.68 12.97 2.44
C THR A 104 1.41 13.46 1.77
N LYS A 105 1.54 13.87 0.54
CA LYS A 105 0.40 14.20 -0.32
C LYS A 105 -0.23 12.95 -0.95
N PHE A 106 -0.23 11.82 -0.22
CA PHE A 106 -0.89 10.61 -0.70
C PHE A 106 -2.36 10.89 -0.96
N LYS A 107 -2.78 10.75 -2.20
CA LYS A 107 -4.15 11.06 -2.63
C LYS A 107 -4.89 9.87 -3.21
N SER A 108 -4.17 8.82 -3.60
CA SER A 108 -4.77 7.74 -4.36
C SER A 108 -3.88 6.49 -4.39
N PHE A 109 -4.48 5.31 -4.37
CA PHE A 109 -3.83 4.02 -4.60
C PHE A 109 -3.49 3.73 -6.08
N LYS A 110 -3.60 4.70 -6.98
CA LYS A 110 -3.23 4.50 -8.38
C LYS A 110 -1.80 3.94 -8.46
N TYR A 111 -1.63 2.79 -9.10
CA TYR A 111 -0.39 2.00 -9.15
C TYR A 111 -0.03 1.22 -7.86
N GLY A 112 -0.86 1.30 -6.82
CA GLY A 112 -0.73 0.48 -5.61
C GLY A 112 -1.02 -1.00 -5.84
N PRO A 113 -0.80 -1.85 -4.82
CA PRO A 113 -1.02 -3.29 -4.93
C PRO A 113 -2.50 -3.60 -5.12
N LYS A 114 -2.77 -4.69 -5.84
CA LYS A 114 -4.12 -5.23 -6.00
C LYS A 114 -4.53 -6.15 -4.85
N ARG A 115 -3.56 -6.79 -4.22
CA ARG A 115 -3.75 -7.71 -3.12
C ARG A 115 -2.67 -7.48 -2.07
N VAL A 116 -3.10 -7.53 -0.82
CA VAL A 116 -2.23 -7.52 0.35
C VAL A 116 -2.52 -8.79 1.13
N PHE A 117 -1.51 -9.63 1.35
CA PHE A 117 -1.64 -10.90 2.06
C PHE A 117 -1.42 -10.77 3.57
N GLY A 118 -1.10 -9.59 4.05
CA GLY A 118 -1.09 -9.19 5.45
C GLY A 118 -2.07 -8.05 5.70
N ASP A 119 -1.75 -7.20 6.68
CA ASP A 119 -2.53 -6.02 7.02
C ASP A 119 -2.37 -4.91 5.97
N LEU A 120 -3.44 -4.13 5.78
CA LEU A 120 -3.38 -2.84 5.13
C LEU A 120 -3.53 -1.75 6.19
N ASP A 121 -2.46 -1.01 6.44
CA ASP A 121 -2.43 0.02 7.47
C ASP A 121 -2.31 1.42 6.86
N MET A 122 -3.31 2.25 7.12
CA MET A 122 -3.38 3.64 6.69
C MET A 122 -3.62 4.53 7.89
N TYR A 123 -2.57 5.19 8.33
CA TYR A 123 -2.62 6.04 9.50
C TYR A 123 -2.25 7.48 9.16
N ASP A 124 -3.05 8.45 9.66
CA ASP A 124 -2.84 9.91 9.47
C ASP A 124 -2.69 10.32 7.99
N CYS A 125 -3.44 9.66 7.10
CA CYS A 125 -3.39 9.93 5.67
C CYS A 125 -4.33 11.09 5.28
N ASP A 126 -3.98 12.32 5.62
CA ASP A 126 -4.80 13.53 5.42
C ASP A 126 -5.16 13.84 3.96
N GLY A 127 -4.39 13.34 3.01
CA GLY A 127 -4.65 13.50 1.58
C GLY A 127 -5.71 12.56 1.01
N VAL A 128 -6.08 11.50 1.75
CA VAL A 128 -6.95 10.44 1.26
C VAL A 128 -8.41 10.82 1.49
N LYS A 129 -9.09 11.19 0.41
CA LYS A 129 -10.53 11.51 0.41
C LYS A 129 -11.41 10.34 -0.03
N ASN A 130 -10.85 9.36 -0.70
CA ASN A 130 -11.55 8.17 -1.17
C ASN A 130 -10.58 7.01 -1.37
N LEU A 131 -11.13 5.80 -1.48
CA LEU A 131 -10.38 4.55 -1.61
C LEU A 131 -10.26 4.08 -3.07
N ARG A 132 -10.37 4.98 -4.06
CA ARG A 132 -10.24 4.58 -5.46
C ARG A 132 -8.88 3.92 -5.71
N TYR A 133 -8.90 2.75 -6.36
CA TYR A 133 -7.75 1.87 -6.60
C TYR A 133 -7.17 1.21 -5.34
N CYS A 134 -7.88 1.24 -4.20
CA CYS A 134 -7.55 0.43 -3.04
C CYS A 134 -7.38 -1.05 -3.46
N PRO A 135 -6.57 -1.84 -2.76
CA PRO A 135 -6.47 -3.27 -2.99
C PRO A 135 -7.85 -3.94 -3.08
N GLU A 136 -7.99 -4.89 -3.97
CA GLU A 136 -9.24 -5.66 -4.13
C GLU A 136 -9.44 -6.64 -2.97
N GLN A 137 -8.32 -7.07 -2.34
CA GLN A 137 -8.29 -8.04 -1.25
C GLN A 137 -7.22 -7.65 -0.23
N VAL A 138 -7.58 -7.75 1.05
CA VAL A 138 -6.70 -7.69 2.21
C VAL A 138 -6.92 -8.98 2.99
N ALA A 139 -5.87 -9.77 3.19
CA ALA A 139 -6.03 -11.09 3.80
C ALA A 139 -6.20 -11.03 5.33
N ASP A 140 -5.61 -10.04 5.96
CA ASP A 140 -5.70 -9.80 7.40
C ASP A 140 -6.50 -8.53 7.71
N ASP A 141 -6.05 -7.69 8.63
CA ASP A 141 -6.76 -6.51 9.08
C ASP A 141 -6.61 -5.32 8.12
N PHE A 142 -7.63 -4.47 8.05
CA PHE A 142 -7.56 -3.18 7.38
C PHE A 142 -7.79 -2.04 8.37
N TYR A 143 -6.74 -1.24 8.59
CA TYR A 143 -6.76 -0.05 9.43
C TYR A 143 -6.83 1.21 8.56
N LEU A 144 -7.92 1.95 8.67
CA LEU A 144 -8.18 3.21 7.97
C LEU A 144 -8.45 4.28 9.03
N LEU A 145 -7.40 4.77 9.67
CA LEU A 145 -7.47 5.60 10.86
C LEU A 145 -7.07 7.06 10.60
N CYS A 146 -7.79 8.00 11.19
CA CYS A 146 -7.42 9.42 11.16
C CYS A 146 -7.19 9.95 9.73
N THR A 147 -8.01 9.54 8.76
CA THR A 147 -7.91 10.00 7.37
C THR A 147 -8.96 11.07 7.07
N GLN A 148 -8.92 11.65 5.87
CA GLN A 148 -9.94 12.59 5.39
C GLN A 148 -10.94 11.91 4.45
N VAL A 149 -11.12 10.59 4.58
CA VAL A 149 -12.01 9.82 3.72
C VAL A 149 -13.46 10.29 3.88
N GLU A 150 -14.10 10.54 2.75
CA GLU A 150 -15.49 11.01 2.67
C GLU A 150 -16.46 9.89 2.29
N THR A 151 -15.94 8.78 1.74
CA THR A 151 -16.73 7.65 1.24
C THR A 151 -15.94 6.35 1.24
N LEU A 152 -16.61 5.25 1.53
CA LEU A 152 -16.07 3.88 1.45
C LEU A 152 -16.42 3.16 0.14
N LYS A 153 -16.80 3.89 -0.91
CA LYS A 153 -17.27 3.32 -2.18
C LYS A 153 -16.35 2.27 -2.81
N TRP A 154 -15.06 2.37 -2.61
CA TRP A 154 -14.06 1.48 -3.22
C TRP A 154 -13.32 0.65 -2.18
N LEU A 155 -14.02 0.22 -1.11
CA LEU A 155 -13.47 -0.77 -0.19
C LEU A 155 -13.02 -2.03 -0.93
N PRO A 156 -12.03 -2.76 -0.37
CA PRO A 156 -11.73 -4.12 -0.79
C PRO A 156 -12.99 -4.98 -0.89
N ARG A 157 -13.02 -5.91 -1.81
CA ARG A 157 -14.12 -6.89 -1.89
C ARG A 157 -14.09 -7.89 -0.75
N TYR A 158 -12.90 -8.08 -0.17
CA TYR A 158 -12.66 -9.01 0.92
C TYR A 158 -11.61 -8.45 1.89
N ILE A 159 -11.94 -8.52 3.19
CA ILE A 159 -11.05 -8.27 4.32
C ILE A 159 -11.15 -9.49 5.22
N GLY A 160 -10.04 -10.25 5.35
CA GLY A 160 -10.01 -11.52 6.06
C GLY A 160 -9.95 -11.38 7.58
N GLY A 161 -9.58 -10.22 8.08
CA GLY A 161 -9.56 -9.84 9.49
C GLY A 161 -10.57 -8.74 9.80
N ASN A 162 -10.18 -7.82 10.68
CA ASN A 162 -11.00 -6.71 11.13
C ASN A 162 -10.91 -5.52 10.15
N PHE A 163 -11.97 -4.75 10.06
CA PHE A 163 -11.97 -3.45 9.42
C PHE A 163 -12.10 -2.35 10.48
N ASN A 164 -11.02 -1.64 10.74
CA ASN A 164 -11.00 -0.53 11.67
C ASN A 164 -10.99 0.80 10.90
N CYS A 165 -12.13 1.50 10.92
CA CYS A 165 -12.32 2.78 10.24
C CYS A 165 -12.74 3.85 11.26
N ASN A 166 -11.94 3.99 12.32
CA ASN A 166 -12.20 4.98 13.37
C ASN A 166 -11.61 6.35 13.02
N ASP A 167 -12.14 7.39 13.68
CA ASP A 167 -11.58 8.76 13.65
C ASP A 167 -11.57 9.44 12.29
N ASN A 168 -12.46 9.06 11.37
CA ASN A 168 -12.60 9.68 10.05
C ASN A 168 -13.74 10.71 10.04
N LYS A 169 -13.50 11.91 10.54
CA LYS A 169 -14.49 12.98 10.77
C LYS A 169 -15.23 13.43 9.50
N LYS A 170 -14.68 13.19 8.32
CA LYS A 170 -15.31 13.52 7.03
C LYS A 170 -16.23 12.42 6.52
N LEU A 171 -16.14 11.22 7.08
CA LEU A 171 -16.98 10.10 6.70
C LEU A 171 -18.36 10.26 7.34
N THR A 172 -19.32 10.74 6.56
CA THR A 172 -20.71 11.01 7.02
C THR A 172 -21.72 9.95 6.59
N SER A 173 -21.32 9.01 5.73
CA SER A 173 -22.16 7.92 5.24
C SER A 173 -21.30 6.81 4.66
N ILE A 174 -21.76 5.56 4.82
CA ILE A 174 -21.20 4.38 4.17
C ILE A 174 -22.17 3.70 3.20
N ASN A 175 -23.31 4.32 2.91
CA ASN A 175 -24.35 3.74 2.05
C ASN A 175 -23.89 3.41 0.63
N ASN A 176 -22.80 4.02 0.18
CA ASN A 176 -22.18 3.77 -1.13
C ASN A 176 -20.96 2.86 -1.06
N CYS A 177 -20.69 2.20 0.08
CA CYS A 177 -19.66 1.17 0.10
C CYS A 177 -20.05 0.05 -0.89
N GLY A 178 -19.10 -0.42 -1.68
CA GLY A 178 -19.31 -1.58 -2.52
C GLY A 178 -19.62 -2.82 -1.68
N LYS A 179 -20.01 -3.91 -2.33
CA LYS A 179 -20.14 -5.19 -1.62
C LYS A 179 -18.75 -5.61 -1.12
N CYS A 180 -18.57 -5.59 0.21
CA CYS A 180 -17.35 -5.98 0.90
C CYS A 180 -17.69 -7.06 1.93
N ASN A 181 -16.99 -8.17 1.89
CA ASN A 181 -17.05 -9.20 2.94
C ASN A 181 -15.93 -8.90 3.95
N VAL A 182 -16.29 -8.77 5.22
CA VAL A 182 -15.38 -8.58 6.34
C VAL A 182 -15.54 -9.78 7.27
N ALA A 183 -14.52 -10.64 7.34
CA ALA A 183 -14.58 -11.85 8.16
C ALA A 183 -14.45 -11.57 9.67
N GLY A 184 -13.85 -10.44 10.02
CA GLY A 184 -13.71 -9.99 11.41
C GLY A 184 -14.70 -8.89 11.81
N ALA A 185 -14.35 -8.15 12.84
CA ALA A 185 -15.15 -7.05 13.36
C ALA A 185 -15.02 -5.77 12.52
N VAL A 186 -16.09 -4.99 12.45
CA VAL A 186 -16.07 -3.63 11.88
C VAL A 186 -16.14 -2.59 13.01
N GLN A 187 -15.22 -1.64 13.00
CA GLN A 187 -15.15 -0.54 13.96
C GLN A 187 -15.32 0.79 13.22
N LEU A 188 -16.28 1.59 13.66
CA LEU A 188 -16.66 2.86 13.01
C LEU A 188 -16.78 4.01 14.01
N ARG A 189 -15.97 4.02 15.08
CA ARG A 189 -16.06 5.03 16.14
C ARG A 189 -15.60 6.39 15.66
N ASN A 190 -16.17 7.43 16.26
CA ASN A 190 -15.70 8.81 16.13
C ASN A 190 -15.61 9.31 14.68
N ASN A 191 -16.53 8.87 13.83
CA ASN A 191 -16.69 9.34 12.45
C ASN A 191 -17.64 10.54 12.37
N GLY A 192 -17.97 10.98 11.17
CA GLY A 192 -18.84 12.13 10.93
C GLY A 192 -20.35 11.84 10.89
N PHE A 193 -20.80 10.61 11.12
CA PHE A 193 -22.22 10.25 11.09
C PHE A 193 -22.84 10.22 12.49
N LYS A 194 -24.19 10.35 12.55
CA LYS A 194 -24.94 10.51 13.79
C LYS A 194 -25.07 9.22 14.61
N SER A 195 -25.10 8.06 13.97
CA SER A 195 -25.22 6.75 14.60
C SER A 195 -24.47 5.71 13.79
N SER A 196 -23.42 5.15 14.39
CA SER A 196 -22.61 4.11 13.76
C SER A 196 -23.41 2.85 13.50
N ARG A 197 -24.30 2.50 14.42
CA ARG A 197 -25.17 1.32 14.29
C ARG A 197 -26.10 1.43 13.10
N GLN A 198 -26.81 2.56 12.97
CA GLN A 198 -27.77 2.74 11.87
C GLN A 198 -27.06 2.77 10.52
N VAL A 199 -25.94 3.48 10.47
CA VAL A 199 -25.13 3.56 9.25
C VAL A 199 -24.62 2.20 8.81
N LEU A 200 -24.23 1.34 9.74
CA LEU A 200 -23.79 -0.01 9.44
C LEU A 200 -24.95 -0.92 8.96
N LEU A 201 -26.11 -0.84 9.61
CA LEU A 201 -27.31 -1.58 9.20
C LEU A 201 -27.79 -1.19 7.80
N ASP A 202 -27.62 0.07 7.41
CA ASP A 202 -27.99 0.59 6.10
C ASP A 202 -26.90 0.36 5.05
N SER A 203 -25.76 -0.23 5.42
CA SER A 203 -24.65 -0.47 4.53
C SER A 203 -24.80 -1.78 3.74
N ASN A 204 -23.99 -1.91 2.67
CA ASN A 204 -23.83 -3.16 1.91
C ASN A 204 -22.65 -4.00 2.42
N LEU A 205 -22.15 -3.74 3.64
CA LEU A 205 -21.11 -4.55 4.25
C LEU A 205 -21.69 -5.89 4.69
N ASP A 206 -21.08 -6.95 4.22
CA ASP A 206 -21.33 -8.31 4.69
C ASP A 206 -20.34 -8.59 5.82
N VAL A 207 -20.84 -8.59 7.05
CA VAL A 207 -20.02 -8.64 8.26
C VAL A 207 -20.42 -9.86 9.08
N GLU A 208 -19.50 -10.78 9.29
CA GLU A 208 -19.75 -11.94 10.14
C GLU A 208 -19.88 -11.54 11.62
N TRP A 209 -19.15 -10.51 12.06
CA TRP A 209 -19.16 -10.05 13.45
C TRP A 209 -19.20 -8.53 13.57
N MET A 210 -20.29 -8.01 14.15
CA MET A 210 -20.41 -6.60 14.53
C MET A 210 -19.91 -6.38 15.97
N GLN A 211 -18.59 -6.39 16.20
CA GLN A 211 -18.04 -5.98 17.49
C GLN A 211 -17.59 -4.53 17.45
N GLY A 212 -18.01 -3.76 18.45
CA GLY A 212 -17.48 -2.43 18.70
C GLY A 212 -18.04 -1.28 17.86
N CYS A 213 -19.02 -1.50 16.99
CA CYS A 213 -19.74 -0.42 16.31
C CYS A 213 -20.67 0.35 17.22
N LEU A 214 -20.75 -0.02 18.49
CA LEU A 214 -21.90 0.24 19.35
C LEU A 214 -21.68 1.29 20.43
N TYR A 215 -20.54 1.97 20.50
CA TYR A 215 -20.25 2.79 21.66
C TYR A 215 -19.73 4.17 21.31
N ASP A 216 -20.55 5.01 20.72
CA ASP A 216 -20.47 6.46 20.79
C ASP A 216 -21.83 7.06 20.41
N ASP A 217 -22.89 6.64 21.10
CA ASP A 217 -24.16 7.37 21.17
C ASP A 217 -24.17 8.30 22.36
#